data_8d7746d003179b8ee5ad150888c9827d
#
_entry.id   8d7746d003179b8ee5ad150888c9827d
#
_cell.length_a   1.000
_cell.length_b   1.000
_cell.length_c   1.000
_cell.angle_alpha   90.00
_cell.angle_beta   90.00
_cell.angle_gamma   90.00
#
_symmetry.space_group_name_H-M   'P 1'
#
loop_
_entity.id
_entity.type
_entity.pdbx_description
1 polymer ?
#
loop_
_entity_poly.entity_id
_entity_poly.type
_entity_poly.pdbx_seq_one_letter_code
_entity_poly.pdbx_strand_id
1 'polypeptide(L)'
;MTTFVHNDLDVSAANVVASGQPLYPAVERTSAVAAIANHANSSPASAEQRAAIFADPGFGKYFTDNVVRAVWTKSEGWHQAELVSGSASAGGLGINALHYGQSIFEGLKAYRHADGGIYTFRPEANALRFQRSAHRLALPPVPTDLFIGAIEALVRQDQA
;
A
#
# COMPACT_ATOMS: atom_id res chain seq x y z
N MET A 1 -2.95 -5.74 5.06
CA MET A 1 -2.19 -5.94 3.81
C MET A 1 -2.71 -4.97 2.77
N THR A 2 -1.94 -3.95 2.46
CA THR A 2 -2.34 -3.04 1.39
C THR A 2 -1.98 -3.71 0.08
N THR A 3 -2.97 -4.19 -0.64
CA THR A 3 -2.76 -4.84 -1.93
C THR A 3 -2.76 -3.78 -3.01
N PHE A 4 -1.59 -3.35 -3.40
CA PHE A 4 -1.36 -2.60 -4.61
C PHE A 4 -0.29 -3.29 -5.44
N VAL A 5 -0.38 -3.11 -6.71
CA VAL A 5 0.22 -3.94 -7.66
C VAL A 5 0.97 -3.17 -8.70
N HIS A 6 2.26 -3.22 -8.88
CA HIS A 6 2.95 -2.97 -10.04
C HIS A 6 4.41 -2.81 -10.19
N ASN A 7 5.02 -3.00 -11.27
CA ASN A 7 6.42 -2.94 -11.60
C ASN A 7 6.85 -2.54 -12.99
N ASP A 8 7.92 -1.77 -13.11
CA ASP A 8 8.89 -1.84 -14.21
C ASP A 8 10.17 -1.06 -13.88
N LEU A 9 11.35 -1.59 -14.20
CA LEU A 9 12.62 -1.03 -13.80
C LEU A 9 13.26 -0.23 -14.94
N ASP A 10 13.29 1.08 -14.80
CA ASP A 10 14.20 1.90 -15.57
C ASP A 10 15.58 1.93 -14.89
N VAL A 11 16.53 1.21 -15.44
CA VAL A 11 17.93 1.19 -14.97
C VAL A 11 18.67 2.51 -15.25
N SER A 12 18.10 3.41 -16.04
CA SER A 12 18.66 4.74 -16.29
C SER A 12 18.70 5.61 -15.03
N ALA A 13 17.85 5.31 -14.04
CA ALA A 13 17.87 5.96 -12.73
C ALA A 13 19.20 5.77 -11.96
N ALA A 14 20.01 4.77 -12.32
CA ALA A 14 21.33 4.58 -11.72
C ALA A 14 22.32 5.72 -12.09
N ASN A 15 22.08 6.43 -13.20
CA ASN A 15 22.94 7.51 -13.68
C ASN A 15 22.58 8.90 -13.10
N VAL A 16 21.45 9.03 -12.41
CA VAL A 16 21.00 10.33 -11.88
C VAL A 16 21.75 10.74 -10.60
N VAL A 17 22.44 9.82 -9.96
CA VAL A 17 23.24 10.09 -8.75
C VAL A 17 24.37 11.10 -9.01
N ALA A 18 24.86 11.19 -10.23
CA ALA A 18 25.95 12.09 -10.60
C ALA A 18 25.54 13.57 -10.73
N SER A 19 24.26 13.87 -10.87
CA SER A 19 23.75 15.24 -11.10
C SER A 19 23.27 15.97 -9.83
N GLY A 20 23.33 15.33 -8.66
CA GLY A 20 22.85 15.93 -7.39
C GLY A 20 21.33 16.12 -7.29
N GLN A 21 20.58 15.66 -8.27
CA GLN A 21 19.11 15.66 -8.20
C GLN A 21 18.59 14.46 -7.39
N PRO A 22 17.49 14.61 -6.64
CA PRO A 22 16.91 13.48 -5.94
C PRO A 22 16.47 12.41 -6.94
N LEU A 23 16.79 11.15 -6.65
CA LEU A 23 16.44 9.98 -7.47
C LEU A 23 14.92 9.85 -7.72
N TYR A 24 14.12 10.55 -6.92
CA TYR A 24 12.65 10.53 -7.01
C TYR A 24 12.13 11.94 -6.85
N PRO A 25 11.13 12.35 -7.63
CA PRO A 25 10.48 13.64 -7.44
C PRO A 25 9.86 13.72 -6.05
N ALA A 26 9.83 14.92 -5.50
CA ALA A 26 9.08 15.17 -4.27
C ALA A 26 7.59 14.87 -4.51
N VAL A 27 6.99 14.08 -3.64
CA VAL A 27 5.56 13.75 -3.69
C VAL A 27 4.82 14.74 -2.81
N GLU A 28 3.84 15.45 -3.38
CA GLU A 28 2.94 16.29 -2.58
C GLU A 28 1.97 15.38 -1.80
N ARG A 29 2.14 15.30 -0.49
CA ARG A 29 1.48 14.32 0.40
C ARG A 29 0.15 14.79 0.98
N THR A 30 -0.26 16.01 0.74
CA THR A 30 -1.29 16.67 1.58
C THR A 30 -2.72 16.34 1.22
N SER A 31 -3.03 15.91 0.00
CA SER A 31 -4.42 15.72 -0.43
C SER A 31 -4.94 14.28 -0.34
N ALA A 32 -4.10 13.29 -0.56
CA ALA A 32 -4.56 11.90 -0.70
C ALA A 32 -4.96 11.25 0.65
N VAL A 33 -4.28 11.55 1.75
CA VAL A 33 -4.63 11.01 3.07
C VAL A 33 -5.99 11.53 3.55
N ALA A 34 -6.28 12.80 3.27
CA ALA A 34 -7.56 13.41 3.64
C ALA A 34 -8.75 12.88 2.83
N ALA A 35 -8.50 12.26 1.67
CA ALA A 35 -9.52 11.69 0.80
C ALA A 35 -9.86 10.21 1.12
N ILE A 36 -9.13 9.57 2.05
CA ILE A 36 -9.39 8.18 2.44
C ILE A 36 -10.49 8.14 3.51
N ALA A 37 -11.66 7.62 3.13
CA ALA A 37 -12.75 7.45 4.07
C ALA A 37 -12.39 6.40 5.14
N ASN A 38 -12.76 6.65 6.40
CA ASN A 38 -12.41 5.75 7.51
C ASN A 38 -13.66 4.94 7.95
N HIS A 39 -13.62 3.66 7.66
CA HIS A 39 -14.60 2.64 8.08
C HIS A 39 -13.86 1.49 8.79
N ALA A 40 -13.01 1.85 9.75
CA ALA A 40 -12.17 0.91 10.47
C ALA A 40 -12.95 -0.24 11.12
N ASN A 41 -12.27 -1.35 11.32
CA ASN A 41 -12.83 -2.52 12.01
C ASN A 41 -13.31 -2.12 13.43
N SER A 42 -14.59 -2.34 13.70
CA SER A 42 -15.21 -2.05 15.00
C SER A 42 -14.85 -3.09 16.09
N SER A 43 -14.23 -4.20 15.71
CA SER A 43 -13.85 -5.30 16.59
C SER A 43 -12.41 -5.74 16.30
N PRO A 44 -11.41 -4.88 16.58
CA PRO A 44 -10.01 -5.22 16.34
C PRO A 44 -9.53 -6.34 17.26
N ALA A 45 -8.42 -6.98 16.92
CA ALA A 45 -7.79 -7.99 17.75
C ALA A 45 -7.46 -7.45 19.15
N SER A 46 -7.65 -8.27 20.18
CA SER A 46 -7.29 -7.90 21.56
C SER A 46 -5.75 -7.76 21.72
N ALA A 47 -5.34 -7.08 22.79
CA ALA A 47 -3.91 -6.96 23.12
C ALA A 47 -3.23 -8.34 23.27
N GLU A 48 -3.94 -9.31 23.87
CA GLU A 48 -3.43 -10.69 24.03
C GLU A 48 -3.28 -11.40 22.68
N GLN A 49 -4.28 -11.25 21.78
CA GLN A 49 -4.21 -11.81 20.42
C GLN A 49 -3.04 -11.20 19.63
N ARG A 50 -2.86 -9.88 19.70
CA ARG A 50 -1.71 -9.22 19.06
C ARG A 50 -0.38 -9.67 19.64
N ALA A 51 -0.26 -9.81 20.96
CA ALA A 51 0.96 -10.30 21.60
C ALA A 51 1.30 -11.72 21.14
N ALA A 52 0.31 -12.60 21.01
CA ALA A 52 0.50 -13.95 20.50
C ALA A 52 0.98 -13.96 19.03
N ILE A 53 0.43 -13.08 18.20
CA ILE A 53 0.86 -12.92 16.80
C ILE A 53 2.30 -12.40 16.73
N PHE A 54 2.67 -11.42 17.54
CA PHE A 54 4.02 -10.87 17.56
C PHE A 54 5.07 -11.86 18.08
N ALA A 55 4.68 -12.82 18.90
CA ALA A 55 5.58 -13.87 19.37
C ALA A 55 6.00 -14.84 18.25
N ASP A 56 5.13 -15.10 17.27
CA ASP A 56 5.40 -15.93 16.07
C ASP A 56 4.64 -15.41 14.85
N PRO A 57 5.05 -14.28 14.25
CA PRO A 57 4.30 -13.64 13.19
C PRO A 57 4.27 -14.45 11.88
N GLY A 58 5.30 -15.26 11.61
CA GLY A 58 5.43 -15.97 10.35
C GLY A 58 5.47 -15.04 9.14
N PHE A 59 5.33 -15.61 7.94
CA PHE A 59 5.19 -14.85 6.69
C PHE A 59 3.85 -15.17 6.02
N GLY A 60 3.03 -14.13 5.80
CA GLY A 60 1.71 -14.29 5.16
C GLY A 60 0.67 -15.07 5.98
N LYS A 61 0.96 -15.33 7.25
CA LYS A 61 0.11 -16.12 8.15
C LYS A 61 -1.00 -15.29 8.80
N TYR A 62 -0.70 -14.03 9.10
CA TYR A 62 -1.63 -13.09 9.72
C TYR A 62 -1.79 -11.83 8.89
N PHE A 63 -2.96 -11.23 9.00
CA PHE A 63 -3.32 -9.96 8.36
C PHE A 63 -3.65 -8.93 9.43
N THR A 64 -3.52 -7.65 9.07
CA THR A 64 -3.90 -6.53 9.92
C THR A 64 -5.42 -6.47 10.13
N ASP A 65 -5.86 -5.82 11.20
CA ASP A 65 -7.29 -5.62 11.50
C ASP A 65 -8.01 -4.83 10.40
N ASN A 66 -7.27 -3.96 9.73
CA ASN A 66 -7.78 -3.10 8.67
C ASN A 66 -6.98 -3.26 7.37
N VAL A 67 -7.58 -2.82 6.28
CA VAL A 67 -6.94 -2.67 4.96
C VAL A 67 -7.38 -1.33 4.35
N VAL A 68 -6.55 -0.77 3.48
CA VAL A 68 -6.99 0.30 2.59
C VAL A 68 -7.25 -0.28 1.22
N ARG A 69 -8.41 0.03 0.65
CA ARG A 69 -8.76 -0.32 -0.72
C ARG A 69 -9.10 0.94 -1.51
N ALA A 70 -8.83 0.89 -2.80
CA ALA A 70 -9.30 1.88 -3.76
C ALA A 70 -9.75 1.17 -5.02
N VAL A 71 -10.72 1.76 -5.72
CA VAL A 71 -11.28 1.21 -6.96
C VAL A 71 -10.84 2.10 -8.12
N TRP A 72 -10.63 1.49 -9.27
CA TRP A 72 -10.42 2.20 -10.52
C TRP A 72 -11.48 1.84 -11.55
N THR A 73 -12.05 2.85 -12.17
CA THR A 73 -12.91 2.67 -13.34
C THR A 73 -12.47 3.59 -14.47
N LYS A 74 -12.79 3.21 -15.70
CA LYS A 74 -12.42 4.01 -16.88
C LYS A 74 -13.08 5.39 -16.89
N SER A 75 -14.25 5.52 -16.28
CA SER A 75 -15.03 6.77 -16.22
C SER A 75 -14.57 7.74 -15.13
N GLU A 76 -14.06 7.22 -14.01
CA GLU A 76 -13.77 8.02 -12.81
C GLU A 76 -12.29 8.01 -12.40
N GLY A 77 -11.49 7.12 -13.01
CA GLY A 77 -10.11 6.90 -12.56
C GLY A 77 -10.07 6.20 -11.19
N TRP A 78 -9.09 6.50 -10.37
CA TRP A 78 -9.00 6.03 -8.99
C TRP A 78 -9.99 6.77 -8.10
N HIS A 79 -10.86 6.02 -7.43
CA HIS A 79 -11.91 6.55 -6.54
C HIS A 79 -12.21 5.57 -5.40
N GLN A 80 -13.13 5.95 -4.49
CA GLN A 80 -13.54 5.14 -3.36
C GLN A 80 -12.34 4.61 -2.54
N ALA A 81 -11.37 5.49 -2.26
CA ALA A 81 -10.29 5.17 -1.37
C ALA A 81 -10.82 5.13 0.07
N GLU A 82 -10.77 3.97 0.70
CA GLU A 82 -11.33 3.75 2.04
C GLU A 82 -10.51 2.76 2.87
N LEU A 83 -10.41 3.04 4.15
CA LEU A 83 -9.89 2.14 5.17
C LEU A 83 -11.06 1.33 5.73
N VAL A 84 -11.00 0.02 5.62
CA VAL A 84 -12.08 -0.91 6.01
C VAL A 84 -11.53 -2.10 6.78
N SER A 85 -12.41 -2.88 7.39
CA SER A 85 -12.04 -4.15 8.04
C SER A 85 -11.26 -5.06 7.09
N GLY A 86 -10.20 -5.68 7.57
CA GLY A 86 -9.39 -6.63 6.82
C GLY A 86 -10.14 -7.88 6.36
N SER A 87 -11.32 -8.16 6.93
CA SER A 87 -12.23 -9.21 6.48
C SER A 87 -13.09 -8.80 5.27
N ALA A 88 -13.06 -7.53 4.85
CA ALA A 88 -13.83 -7.07 3.69
C ALA A 88 -13.33 -7.76 2.41
N SER A 89 -14.23 -8.42 1.69
CA SER A 89 -13.91 -9.14 0.46
C SER A 89 -13.42 -8.19 -0.64
N ALA A 90 -12.34 -8.56 -1.29
CA ALA A 90 -11.73 -7.78 -2.38
C ALA A 90 -12.37 -8.04 -3.76
N GLY A 91 -13.43 -8.80 -3.88
CA GLY A 91 -14.10 -9.07 -5.16
C GLY A 91 -14.70 -10.46 -5.26
N GLY A 92 -15.48 -10.68 -6.31
CA GLY A 92 -16.09 -11.97 -6.62
C GLY A 92 -15.14 -12.92 -7.36
N LEU A 93 -15.62 -14.14 -7.62
CA LEU A 93 -14.84 -15.18 -8.32
C LEU A 93 -14.45 -14.81 -9.77
N GLY A 94 -15.11 -13.81 -10.37
CA GLY A 94 -14.87 -13.37 -11.75
C GLY A 94 -13.70 -12.40 -11.93
N ILE A 95 -12.88 -12.16 -10.91
CA ILE A 95 -11.75 -11.22 -11.01
C ILE A 95 -10.62 -11.78 -11.89
N ASN A 96 -10.01 -10.90 -12.69
CA ASN A 96 -8.93 -11.26 -13.61
C ASN A 96 -7.72 -11.88 -12.90
N ALA A 97 -7.47 -11.50 -11.65
CA ALA A 97 -6.39 -12.06 -10.86
C ALA A 97 -6.50 -13.60 -10.72
N LEU A 98 -7.73 -14.13 -10.55
CA LEU A 98 -7.95 -15.56 -10.41
C LEU A 98 -7.90 -16.31 -11.75
N HIS A 99 -8.39 -15.71 -12.83
CA HIS A 99 -8.51 -16.39 -14.12
C HIS A 99 -7.31 -16.21 -15.04
N TYR A 100 -6.64 -15.05 -14.96
CA TYR A 100 -5.57 -14.69 -15.88
C TYR A 100 -4.25 -14.35 -15.19
N GLY A 101 -4.19 -14.46 -13.86
CA GLY A 101 -3.02 -14.03 -13.09
C GLY A 101 -2.72 -12.52 -13.21
N GLN A 102 -3.70 -11.72 -13.66
CA GLN A 102 -3.53 -10.27 -13.79
C GLN A 102 -3.57 -9.63 -12.40
N SER A 103 -2.52 -9.84 -11.69
CA SER A 103 -2.30 -9.33 -10.33
C SER A 103 -0.84 -8.98 -10.16
N ILE A 104 -0.56 -8.04 -9.31
CA ILE A 104 0.78 -7.57 -9.05
C ILE A 104 0.94 -7.27 -7.57
N PHE A 105 2.16 -7.31 -7.03
CA PHE A 105 2.49 -7.23 -5.62
C PHE A 105 3.62 -6.23 -5.39
N GLU A 106 3.54 -5.44 -4.34
CA GLU A 106 4.63 -4.62 -3.82
C GLU A 106 4.71 -4.78 -2.30
N GLY A 107 5.92 -4.76 -1.74
CA GLY A 107 6.13 -4.91 -0.31
C GLY A 107 7.04 -3.84 0.26
N LEU A 108 6.65 -3.29 1.39
CA LEU A 108 7.49 -2.45 2.22
C LEU A 108 7.21 -2.73 3.71
N LYS A 109 8.06 -2.22 4.58
CA LYS A 109 7.89 -2.34 6.03
C LYS A 109 7.82 -0.97 6.69
N ALA A 110 7.00 -0.86 7.72
CA ALA A 110 7.00 0.24 8.66
C ALA A 110 7.61 -0.26 9.99
N TYR A 111 8.58 0.48 10.53
CA TYR A 111 9.32 0.09 11.73
C TYR A 111 9.03 1.07 12.85
N ARG A 112 8.63 0.55 14.01
CA ARG A 112 8.55 1.33 15.25
C ARG A 112 9.95 1.50 15.83
N HIS A 113 10.33 2.72 16.12
CA HIS A 113 11.60 3.08 16.76
C HIS A 113 11.42 3.30 18.27
N ALA A 114 12.54 3.39 18.98
CA ALA A 114 12.57 3.60 20.43
C ALA A 114 11.97 4.95 20.87
N ASP A 115 11.94 5.95 19.99
CA ASP A 115 11.28 7.24 20.21
C ASP A 115 9.75 7.19 20.09
N GLY A 116 9.18 6.00 19.76
CA GLY A 116 7.77 5.79 19.51
C GLY A 116 7.32 6.12 18.08
N GLY A 117 8.17 6.72 17.27
CA GLY A 117 7.90 7.03 15.87
C GLY A 117 7.85 5.76 15.00
N ILE A 118 7.06 5.81 13.94
CA ILE A 118 6.99 4.74 12.94
C ILE A 118 7.52 5.28 11.62
N TYR A 119 8.49 4.58 11.05
CA TYR A 119 9.24 5.00 9.88
C TYR A 119 9.19 3.96 8.77
N THR A 120 9.09 4.44 7.53
CA THR A 120 9.23 3.64 6.32
C THR A 120 10.51 4.03 5.59
N PHE A 121 11.13 3.09 4.90
CA PHE A 121 12.33 3.37 4.13
C PHE A 121 11.98 3.56 2.65
N ARG A 122 12.16 4.80 2.16
CA ARG A 122 11.99 5.18 0.75
C ARG A 122 10.67 4.70 0.11
N PRO A 123 9.49 4.98 0.70
CA PRO A 123 8.21 4.49 0.19
C PRO A 123 7.90 5.01 -1.22
N GLU A 124 8.49 6.14 -1.63
CA GLU A 124 8.39 6.69 -2.98
C GLU A 124 9.00 5.72 -4.02
N ALA A 125 10.10 5.07 -3.70
CA ALA A 125 10.71 4.06 -4.57
C ALA A 125 9.79 2.86 -4.78
N ASN A 126 9.09 2.42 -3.72
CA ASN A 126 8.08 1.38 -3.79
C ASN A 126 6.90 1.82 -4.66
N ALA A 127 6.38 3.04 -4.45
CA ALA A 127 5.28 3.58 -5.24
C ALA A 127 5.60 3.63 -6.74
N LEU A 128 6.81 4.09 -7.10
CA LEU A 128 7.25 4.12 -8.50
C LEU A 128 7.46 2.73 -9.08
N ARG A 129 8.05 1.80 -8.32
CA ARG A 129 8.20 0.40 -8.74
C ARG A 129 6.82 -0.24 -8.94
N PHE A 130 5.85 0.11 -8.12
CA PHE A 130 4.47 -0.28 -8.22
C PHE A 130 3.78 0.21 -9.51
N GLN A 131 3.94 1.49 -9.89
CA GLN A 131 3.43 2.02 -11.15
C GLN A 131 4.03 1.31 -12.36
N ARG A 132 5.33 1.08 -12.31
CA ARG A 132 6.05 0.39 -13.37
C ARG A 132 5.51 -1.02 -13.61
N SER A 133 5.14 -1.87 -12.59
CA SER A 133 4.51 -3.17 -12.75
C SER A 133 3.07 -3.05 -13.29
N ALA A 134 2.21 -1.95 -13.05
CA ALA A 134 0.91 -1.72 -13.67
C ALA A 134 1.06 -1.56 -15.18
N HIS A 135 2.01 -0.76 -15.61
CA HIS A 135 2.29 -0.62 -17.04
C HIS A 135 2.61 -1.98 -17.69
N ARG A 136 3.43 -2.80 -17.03
CA ARG A 136 3.81 -4.12 -17.56
C ARG A 136 2.63 -5.06 -17.77
N LEU A 137 1.63 -5.02 -16.90
CA LEU A 137 0.43 -5.85 -16.97
C LEU A 137 -0.80 -5.11 -17.51
N ALA A 138 -0.61 -3.94 -18.13
CA ALA A 138 -1.69 -3.10 -18.64
C ALA A 138 -2.76 -2.79 -17.57
N LEU A 139 -2.32 -2.63 -16.32
CA LEU A 139 -3.16 -2.17 -15.22
C LEU A 139 -3.05 -0.64 -15.07
N PRO A 140 -4.09 0.05 -14.60
CA PRO A 140 -4.01 1.49 -14.32
C PRO A 140 -2.99 1.77 -13.21
N PRO A 141 -2.02 2.68 -13.42
CA PRO A 141 -1.03 3.00 -12.40
C PRO A 141 -1.70 3.73 -11.23
N VAL A 142 -1.36 3.32 -10.00
CA VAL A 142 -1.80 4.02 -8.79
C VAL A 142 -0.99 5.30 -8.63
N PRO A 143 -1.59 6.47 -8.40
CA PRO A 143 -0.85 7.69 -8.07
C PRO A 143 0.05 7.49 -6.83
N THR A 144 1.25 8.04 -6.87
CA THR A 144 2.23 7.86 -5.77
C THR A 144 1.75 8.42 -4.45
N ASP A 145 1.03 9.53 -4.47
CA ASP A 145 0.41 10.15 -3.29
C ASP A 145 -0.70 9.27 -2.71
N LEU A 146 -1.54 8.66 -3.54
CA LEU A 146 -2.55 7.70 -3.08
C LEU A 146 -1.89 6.46 -2.47
N PHE A 147 -0.84 5.92 -3.10
CA PHE A 147 -0.09 4.78 -2.58
C PHE A 147 0.48 5.07 -1.19
N ILE A 148 1.19 6.18 -1.03
CA ILE A 148 1.83 6.58 0.24
C ILE A 148 0.76 6.92 1.28
N GLY A 149 -0.27 7.68 0.89
CA GLY A 149 -1.37 8.04 1.77
C GLY A 149 -2.13 6.83 2.32
N ALA A 150 -2.33 5.80 1.51
CA ALA A 150 -2.96 4.55 1.93
C ALA A 150 -2.13 3.82 3.00
N ILE A 151 -0.80 3.79 2.82
CA ILE A 151 0.12 3.18 3.80
C ILE A 151 0.09 3.99 5.12
N GLU A 152 0.16 5.31 5.04
CA GLU A 152 0.12 6.16 6.23
C GLU A 152 -1.21 6.02 6.99
N ALA A 153 -2.35 5.99 6.29
CA ALA A 153 -3.65 5.81 6.90
C ALA A 153 -3.75 4.46 7.62
N LEU A 154 -3.31 3.38 6.97
CA LEU A 154 -3.32 2.03 7.55
C LEU A 154 -2.40 1.94 8.76
N VAL A 155 -1.17 2.43 8.66
CA VAL A 155 -0.19 2.39 9.77
C VAL A 155 -0.68 3.20 10.95
N ARG A 156 -1.27 4.36 10.75
CA ARG A 156 -1.85 5.17 11.84
C ARG A 156 -3.01 4.47 12.52
N GLN A 157 -3.82 3.73 11.78
CA GLN A 157 -4.97 3.00 12.34
C GLN A 157 -4.52 1.77 13.14
N ASP A 158 -3.57 0.99 12.60
CA ASP A 158 -3.17 -0.32 13.14
C ASP A 158 -1.86 -0.26 13.97
N GLN A 159 -1.43 0.92 14.41
CA GLN A 159 -0.19 1.11 15.17
C GLN A 159 -0.22 0.65 16.63
N ALA A 160 -1.36 0.23 17.15
CA ALA A 160 -1.57 -0.12 18.55
C ALA A 160 -0.84 -1.41 18.97
#